data_81aea2c82f3babef82969b8003d21b5a
#
_entry.id   81aea2c82f3babef82969b8003d21b5a
#
_cell.length_a   1.000
_cell.length_b   1.000
_cell.length_c   1.000
_cell.angle_alpha   90.00
_cell.angle_beta   90.00
_cell.angle_gamma   90.00
#
_symmetry.space_group_name_H-M   'P 1'
#
loop_
_entity.id
_entity.type
_entity.pdbx_description
1 polymer ?
#
loop_
_entity_poly.entity_id
_entity_poly.type
_entity_poly.pdbx_seq_one_letter_code
_entity_poly.pdbx_strand_id
1 'polypeptide(L)'
;MSLSRPLSFLVLTAAALFAGAASAQKMQLLVYTALETDQLKAYQEGFNKIEPNIELKWVRDSTGVITAKLLAEKANPQADVVMGVAASSLALLDRNGMLEPYAPLNLDAIMAIYRDKKATPAWFGMDVWGTTICFNTVEAQKKGIPKPETWKDLLKPVYKGQIVMPNPASSGTGFFDVTAWLALFGDKDGKGGGWVYMDGLHENIAQYTHSGSKPCNMAAAGEFVVGISFEYRANANKAKGAPIDLVFPKEGLGWDLEAFAIHKGTKKLAAAKKLADWASSKDAMLLYGKNFAITAQPGVASPLANVPKDYEARLVKMDFGWAAENRERILAEWMARYNAKSEKR
;
A
#
# COMPACT_ATOMS: atom_id res chain seq x y z
N MET A 1 -91.64 -39.40 -2.11
CA MET A 1 -91.30 -38.06 -1.65
C MET A 1 -90.07 -38.17 -0.74
N SER A 2 -88.91 -37.85 -1.24
CA SER A 2 -87.66 -37.81 -0.47
C SER A 2 -86.84 -36.68 -0.98
N LEU A 3 -86.67 -35.70 -0.14
CA LEU A 3 -85.89 -34.48 -0.41
C LEU A 3 -84.44 -34.71 0.01
N SER A 4 -83.56 -34.72 -0.93
CA SER A 4 -82.12 -34.70 -0.69
C SER A 4 -81.57 -33.27 -0.72
N ARG A 5 -81.02 -32.85 0.40
CA ARG A 5 -80.25 -31.57 0.53
C ARG A 5 -78.80 -31.76 0.13
N PRO A 6 -78.16 -30.88 -0.66
CA PRO A 6 -76.70 -30.91 -0.88
C PRO A 6 -75.99 -30.23 0.25
N LEU A 7 -74.93 -30.88 0.79
CA LEU A 7 -73.92 -30.31 1.68
C LEU A 7 -72.97 -29.47 0.87
N SER A 8 -72.94 -28.16 1.12
CA SER A 8 -71.91 -27.28 0.58
C SER A 8 -70.62 -27.37 1.41
N PHE A 9 -69.57 -27.93 0.85
CA PHE A 9 -68.23 -27.91 1.43
C PHE A 9 -67.58 -26.52 1.17
N LEU A 10 -67.36 -25.77 2.23
CA LEU A 10 -66.61 -24.50 2.22
C LEU A 10 -65.11 -24.89 2.32
N VAL A 11 -64.38 -24.81 1.23
CA VAL A 11 -62.92 -24.98 1.22
C VAL A 11 -62.29 -23.61 1.59
N LEU A 12 -61.85 -23.46 2.83
CA LEU A 12 -60.99 -22.36 3.25
C LEU A 12 -59.57 -22.61 2.71
N THR A 13 -59.21 -21.90 1.65
CA THR A 13 -57.82 -21.81 1.16
C THR A 13 -57.03 -20.83 2.03
N ALA A 14 -56.26 -21.34 2.98
CA ALA A 14 -55.27 -20.56 3.70
C ALA A 14 -54.09 -20.25 2.77
N ALA A 15 -54.07 -19.04 2.21
CA ALA A 15 -52.93 -18.49 1.50
C ALA A 15 -51.83 -18.14 2.52
N ALA A 16 -50.89 -19.06 2.73
CA ALA A 16 -49.67 -18.77 3.51
C ALA A 16 -48.83 -17.76 2.74
N LEU A 17 -48.82 -16.51 3.20
CA LEU A 17 -47.89 -15.45 2.79
C LEU A 17 -46.47 -15.84 3.26
N PHE A 18 -45.75 -16.58 2.43
CA PHE A 18 -44.30 -16.67 2.54
C PHE A 18 -43.72 -15.29 2.14
N ALA A 19 -43.63 -14.37 3.08
CA ALA A 19 -42.75 -13.22 2.98
C ALA A 19 -41.32 -13.76 3.05
N GLY A 20 -40.81 -14.24 1.93
CA GLY A 20 -39.37 -14.49 1.77
C GLY A 20 -38.64 -13.19 2.06
N ALA A 21 -37.89 -13.12 3.15
CA ALA A 21 -36.94 -12.08 3.39
C ALA A 21 -35.92 -12.15 2.22
N ALA A 22 -36.18 -11.37 1.18
CA ALA A 22 -35.20 -11.13 0.14
C ALA A 22 -33.99 -10.50 0.85
N SER A 23 -32.96 -11.31 1.11
CA SER A 23 -31.67 -10.78 1.54
C SER A 23 -31.25 -9.76 0.48
N ALA A 24 -31.39 -8.49 0.80
CA ALA A 24 -30.99 -7.43 -0.13
C ALA A 24 -29.53 -7.65 -0.49
N GLN A 25 -29.26 -7.91 -1.76
CA GLN A 25 -27.91 -8.13 -2.25
C GLN A 25 -27.07 -6.90 -1.89
N LYS A 26 -25.97 -7.12 -1.15
CA LYS A 26 -25.08 -6.03 -0.73
C LYS A 26 -24.55 -5.27 -1.97
N MET A 27 -24.49 -3.95 -1.85
CA MET A 27 -23.80 -3.11 -2.83
C MET A 27 -22.32 -3.50 -2.86
N GLN A 28 -21.78 -3.84 -4.03
CA GLN A 28 -20.37 -4.20 -4.17
C GLN A 28 -19.58 -3.01 -4.68
N LEU A 29 -18.51 -2.61 -3.98
CA LEU A 29 -17.49 -1.68 -4.47
C LEU A 29 -16.26 -2.47 -4.91
N LEU A 30 -15.80 -2.23 -6.13
CA LEU A 30 -14.56 -2.80 -6.64
C LEU A 30 -13.40 -1.88 -6.23
N VAL A 31 -12.56 -2.38 -5.32
CA VAL A 31 -11.46 -1.63 -4.71
C VAL A 31 -10.13 -2.18 -5.21
N TYR A 32 -9.38 -1.35 -5.92
CA TYR A 32 -8.01 -1.67 -6.30
C TYR A 32 -7.06 -1.25 -5.19
N THR A 33 -6.15 -2.16 -4.80
CA THR A 33 -5.34 -1.97 -3.59
C THR A 33 -3.94 -2.56 -3.70
N ALA A 34 -3.00 -1.95 -2.98
CA ALA A 34 -1.68 -2.52 -2.70
C ALA A 34 -1.47 -2.87 -1.21
N LEU A 35 -2.51 -2.73 -0.39
CA LEU A 35 -2.51 -3.17 1.02
C LEU A 35 -2.03 -4.62 1.13
N GLU A 36 -1.38 -4.97 2.21
CA GLU A 36 -1.03 -6.35 2.50
C GLU A 36 -2.29 -7.17 2.81
N THR A 37 -2.29 -8.45 2.43
CA THR A 37 -3.47 -9.30 2.54
C THR A 37 -3.99 -9.47 3.97
N ASP A 38 -3.10 -9.38 4.95
CA ASP A 38 -3.42 -9.47 6.38
C ASP A 38 -4.12 -8.21 6.94
N GLN A 39 -4.13 -7.09 6.20
CA GLN A 39 -4.84 -5.86 6.56
C GLN A 39 -6.30 -5.85 6.08
N LEU A 40 -6.60 -6.49 4.92
CA LEU A 40 -7.87 -6.34 4.20
C LEU A 40 -9.09 -6.69 5.05
N LYS A 41 -9.01 -7.78 5.83
CA LYS A 41 -10.12 -8.24 6.67
C LYS A 41 -10.47 -7.20 7.74
N ALA A 42 -9.48 -6.66 8.43
CA ALA A 42 -9.71 -5.68 9.49
C ALA A 42 -10.33 -4.39 8.95
N TYR A 43 -9.94 -3.95 7.76
CA TYR A 43 -10.48 -2.75 7.13
C TYR A 43 -11.91 -2.98 6.62
N GLN A 44 -12.20 -4.14 6.02
CA GLN A 44 -13.55 -4.53 5.66
C GLN A 44 -14.49 -4.58 6.87
N GLU A 45 -14.06 -5.22 7.96
CA GLU A 45 -14.84 -5.33 9.19
C GLU A 45 -15.04 -3.95 9.86
N GLY A 46 -13.99 -3.10 9.85
CA GLY A 46 -14.10 -1.72 10.36
C GLY A 46 -15.13 -0.90 9.59
N PHE A 47 -15.10 -0.93 8.28
CA PHE A 47 -16.06 -0.26 7.43
C PHE A 47 -17.49 -0.80 7.60
N ASN A 48 -17.64 -2.11 7.70
CA ASN A 48 -18.96 -2.75 7.81
C ASN A 48 -19.67 -2.51 9.15
N LYS A 49 -18.96 -1.98 10.18
CA LYS A 49 -19.62 -1.53 11.41
C LYS A 49 -20.58 -0.35 11.16
N ILE A 50 -20.28 0.50 10.19
CA ILE A 50 -21.09 1.67 9.85
C ILE A 50 -21.87 1.48 8.54
N GLU A 51 -21.35 0.67 7.60
CA GLU A 51 -21.98 0.41 6.29
C GLU A 51 -22.09 -1.10 6.04
N PRO A 52 -22.98 -1.81 6.76
CA PRO A 52 -23.09 -3.28 6.70
C PRO A 52 -23.58 -3.79 5.33
N ASN A 53 -24.22 -2.92 4.55
CA ASN A 53 -24.79 -3.27 3.25
C ASN A 53 -23.84 -3.02 2.05
N ILE A 54 -22.59 -2.58 2.33
CA ILE A 54 -21.55 -2.41 1.29
C ILE A 54 -20.47 -3.46 1.48
N GLU A 55 -20.22 -4.22 0.43
CA GLU A 55 -19.14 -5.21 0.37
C GLU A 55 -17.99 -4.68 -0.47
N LEU A 56 -16.76 -4.76 0.04
CA LEU A 56 -15.57 -4.38 -0.71
C LEU A 56 -15.03 -5.61 -1.44
N LYS A 57 -14.95 -5.53 -2.76
CA LYS A 57 -14.34 -6.54 -3.63
C LYS A 57 -12.92 -6.09 -3.96
N TRP A 58 -11.96 -6.74 -3.37
CA TRP A 58 -10.56 -6.38 -3.47
C TRP A 58 -9.90 -6.95 -4.73
N VAL A 59 -9.25 -6.09 -5.51
CA VAL A 59 -8.27 -6.48 -6.53
C VAL A 59 -6.91 -6.01 -6.03
N ARG A 60 -6.11 -6.98 -5.59
CA ARG A 60 -4.86 -6.72 -4.89
C ARG A 60 -3.65 -7.11 -5.72
N ASP A 61 -2.70 -6.19 -5.85
CA ASP A 61 -1.33 -6.44 -6.30
C ASP A 61 -0.40 -5.34 -5.75
N SER A 62 0.90 -5.39 -6.05
CA SER A 62 1.84 -4.34 -5.68
C SER A 62 1.53 -3.02 -6.39
N THR A 63 1.86 -1.88 -5.75
CA THR A 63 1.51 -0.53 -6.22
C THR A 63 1.78 -0.29 -7.70
N GLY A 64 2.95 -0.66 -8.20
CA GLY A 64 3.30 -0.43 -9.60
C GLY A 64 2.42 -1.21 -10.57
N VAL A 65 2.04 -2.44 -10.22
CA VAL A 65 1.14 -3.28 -11.01
C VAL A 65 -0.28 -2.71 -11.01
N ILE A 66 -0.80 -2.33 -9.84
CA ILE A 66 -2.11 -1.67 -9.74
C ILE A 66 -2.12 -0.36 -10.53
N THR A 67 -1.05 0.44 -10.44
CA THR A 67 -0.93 1.68 -11.21
C THR A 67 -0.97 1.44 -12.71
N ALA A 68 -0.19 0.47 -13.20
CA ALA A 68 -0.16 0.10 -14.61
C ALA A 68 -1.52 -0.42 -15.10
N LYS A 69 -2.20 -1.23 -14.26
CA LYS A 69 -3.54 -1.74 -14.55
C LYS A 69 -4.56 -0.59 -14.67
N LEU A 70 -4.58 0.34 -13.72
CA LEU A 70 -5.46 1.51 -13.76
C LEU A 70 -5.22 2.35 -15.03
N LEU A 71 -3.96 2.63 -15.37
CA LEU A 71 -3.61 3.38 -16.59
C LEU A 71 -4.07 2.65 -17.85
N ALA A 72 -3.92 1.34 -17.93
CA ALA A 72 -4.38 0.53 -19.07
C ALA A 72 -5.91 0.52 -19.20
N GLU A 73 -6.63 0.62 -18.08
CA GLU A 73 -8.11 0.67 -18.03
C GLU A 73 -8.67 2.09 -18.17
N LYS A 74 -7.85 3.12 -18.42
CA LYS A 74 -8.27 4.53 -18.48
C LYS A 74 -9.48 4.76 -19.40
N ALA A 75 -9.53 4.09 -20.56
CA ALA A 75 -10.63 4.23 -21.51
C ALA A 75 -11.92 3.48 -21.10
N ASN A 76 -11.79 2.45 -20.23
CA ASN A 76 -12.90 1.66 -19.72
C ASN A 76 -12.66 1.29 -18.25
N PRO A 77 -12.85 2.25 -17.33
CA PRO A 77 -12.56 2.08 -15.92
C PRO A 77 -13.35 0.94 -15.28
N GLN A 78 -12.66 0.10 -14.50
CA GLN A 78 -13.28 -1.00 -13.78
C GLN A 78 -13.36 -0.71 -12.27
N ALA A 79 -12.33 -0.09 -11.69
CA ALA A 79 -12.30 0.22 -10.27
C ALA A 79 -13.34 1.29 -9.89
N ASP A 80 -14.00 1.11 -8.76
CA ASP A 80 -14.81 2.16 -8.13
C ASP A 80 -13.94 3.07 -7.23
N VAL A 81 -12.98 2.44 -6.53
CA VAL A 81 -12.11 3.09 -5.53
C VAL A 81 -10.69 2.53 -5.64
N VAL A 82 -9.73 3.37 -5.33
CA VAL A 82 -8.33 3.00 -5.10
C VAL A 82 -8.02 3.28 -3.63
N MET A 83 -7.61 2.26 -2.86
CA MET A 83 -7.36 2.39 -1.43
C MET A 83 -6.07 1.66 -1.05
N GLY A 84 -5.17 2.34 -0.31
CA GLY A 84 -3.89 1.77 0.09
C GLY A 84 -2.92 1.58 -1.08
N VAL A 85 -2.93 2.52 -2.03
CA VAL A 85 -1.95 2.63 -3.11
C VAL A 85 -1.13 3.89 -2.88
N ALA A 86 0.15 3.86 -3.22
CA ALA A 86 1.07 4.99 -3.01
C ALA A 86 0.52 6.33 -3.50
N ALA A 87 0.63 7.38 -2.67
CA ALA A 87 0.21 8.72 -3.05
C ALA A 87 0.94 9.24 -4.30
N SER A 88 2.21 8.86 -4.51
CA SER A 88 2.95 9.15 -5.74
C SER A 88 2.27 8.57 -6.98
N SER A 89 1.64 7.39 -6.88
CA SER A 89 0.84 6.79 -7.94
C SER A 89 -0.51 7.48 -8.11
N LEU A 90 -1.19 7.85 -7.00
CA LEU A 90 -2.44 8.60 -7.09
C LEU A 90 -2.23 10.00 -7.70
N ALA A 91 -1.11 10.67 -7.40
CA ALA A 91 -0.74 11.92 -8.07
C ALA A 91 -0.56 11.74 -9.59
N LEU A 92 0.01 10.62 -10.04
CA LEU A 92 0.10 10.27 -11.46
C LEU A 92 -1.29 10.05 -12.08
N LEU A 93 -2.18 9.31 -11.42
CA LEU A 93 -3.54 9.05 -11.90
C LEU A 93 -4.37 10.35 -11.97
N ASP A 94 -4.19 11.25 -10.99
CA ASP A 94 -4.83 12.56 -10.98
C ASP A 94 -4.38 13.44 -12.14
N ARG A 95 -3.07 13.49 -12.43
CA ARG A 95 -2.53 14.17 -13.63
C ARG A 95 -3.13 13.61 -14.94
N ASN A 96 -3.50 12.34 -14.95
CA ASN A 96 -4.17 11.68 -16.06
C ASN A 96 -5.68 11.91 -16.09
N GLY A 97 -6.25 12.67 -15.14
CA GLY A 97 -7.67 12.98 -15.05
C GLY A 97 -8.56 11.80 -14.67
N MET A 98 -7.99 10.81 -13.95
CA MET A 98 -8.64 9.53 -13.62
C MET A 98 -9.27 9.50 -12.22
N LEU A 99 -9.09 10.53 -11.42
CA LEU A 99 -9.62 10.59 -10.06
C LEU A 99 -10.79 11.57 -9.96
N GLU A 100 -11.76 11.24 -9.11
CA GLU A 100 -12.92 12.08 -8.78
C GLU A 100 -12.60 12.92 -7.53
N PRO A 101 -12.54 14.25 -7.61
CA PRO A 101 -12.28 15.09 -6.45
C PRO A 101 -13.39 14.93 -5.39
N TYR A 102 -12.99 14.68 -4.17
CA TYR A 102 -13.92 14.58 -3.05
C TYR A 102 -13.25 14.99 -1.73
N ALA A 103 -13.85 15.90 -1.00
CA ALA A 103 -13.44 16.26 0.35
C ALA A 103 -14.19 15.36 1.35
N PRO A 104 -13.54 14.34 1.96
CA PRO A 104 -14.19 13.49 2.95
C PRO A 104 -14.48 14.25 4.24
N LEU A 105 -15.41 13.76 5.05
CA LEU A 105 -15.91 14.44 6.27
C LEU A 105 -14.80 14.82 7.27
N ASN A 106 -13.69 14.05 7.31
CA ASN A 106 -12.59 14.28 8.25
C ASN A 106 -11.34 14.85 7.58
N LEU A 107 -11.47 15.48 6.42
CA LEU A 107 -10.35 16.03 5.66
C LEU A 107 -9.47 16.99 6.48
N ASP A 108 -10.09 17.83 7.32
CA ASP A 108 -9.36 18.83 8.12
C ASP A 108 -8.51 18.22 9.24
N ALA A 109 -8.82 16.99 9.65
CA ALA A 109 -8.00 16.25 10.60
C ALA A 109 -6.74 15.62 9.94
N ILE A 110 -6.72 15.48 8.61
CA ILE A 110 -5.58 14.97 7.86
C ILE A 110 -4.56 16.09 7.64
N MET A 111 -3.30 15.82 7.97
CA MET A 111 -2.23 16.80 7.78
C MET A 111 -2.15 17.24 6.31
N ALA A 112 -1.92 18.55 6.09
CA ALA A 112 -1.88 19.13 4.74
C ALA A 112 -0.80 18.48 3.84
N ILE A 113 0.30 17.99 4.42
CA ILE A 113 1.37 17.30 3.68
C ILE A 113 0.97 15.88 3.25
N TYR A 114 -0.10 15.32 3.81
CA TYR A 114 -0.60 13.97 3.56
C TYR A 114 -1.88 13.96 2.70
N ARG A 115 -2.15 15.02 1.95
CA ARG A 115 -3.28 15.11 1.03
C ARG A 115 -2.93 15.91 -0.22
N ASP A 116 -3.71 15.73 -1.27
CA ASP A 116 -3.64 16.57 -2.46
C ASP A 116 -3.85 18.06 -2.08
N LYS A 117 -3.04 18.92 -2.68
CA LYS A 117 -3.00 20.38 -2.38
C LYS A 117 -4.18 21.16 -2.98
N LYS A 118 -5.02 20.53 -3.78
CA LYS A 118 -6.20 21.18 -4.40
C LYS A 118 -7.25 21.54 -3.33
N ALA A 119 -8.06 22.55 -3.61
CA ALA A 119 -9.16 22.95 -2.72
C ALA A 119 -10.13 21.80 -2.42
N THR A 120 -10.46 21.00 -3.47
CA THR A 120 -11.10 19.70 -3.31
C THR A 120 -10.09 18.65 -3.72
N PRO A 121 -9.55 17.87 -2.77
CA PRO A 121 -8.48 16.92 -3.06
C PRO A 121 -8.98 15.78 -3.92
N ALA A 122 -8.13 15.29 -4.82
CA ALA A 122 -8.40 14.09 -5.60
C ALA A 122 -7.96 12.82 -4.85
N TRP A 123 -7.11 12.95 -3.84
CA TRP A 123 -6.64 11.85 -2.98
C TRP A 123 -6.25 12.37 -1.58
N PHE A 124 -6.25 11.47 -0.61
CA PHE A 124 -5.77 11.74 0.74
C PHE A 124 -5.06 10.53 1.33
N GLY A 125 -4.11 10.76 2.24
CA GLY A 125 -3.34 9.74 2.93
C GLY A 125 -4.13 9.03 4.02
N MET A 126 -3.76 7.79 4.26
CA MET A 126 -4.22 6.93 5.34
C MET A 126 -3.14 6.82 6.43
N ASP A 127 -1.97 6.41 6.03
CA ASP A 127 -0.77 6.25 6.85
C ASP A 127 0.50 6.42 6.03
N VAL A 128 1.63 6.46 6.73
CA VAL A 128 2.98 6.53 6.13
C VAL A 128 3.62 5.17 6.28
N TRP A 129 4.11 4.61 5.16
CA TRP A 129 5.03 3.49 5.22
C TRP A 129 6.41 3.88 4.69
N GLY A 130 7.46 3.46 5.36
CA GLY A 130 8.82 3.87 5.04
C GLY A 130 9.81 2.72 5.01
N THR A 131 10.96 2.99 4.45
CA THR A 131 12.02 2.00 4.28
C THR A 131 12.49 1.45 5.61
N THR A 132 12.73 0.14 5.60
CA THR A 132 13.50 -0.56 6.63
C THR A 132 14.32 -1.66 5.98
N ILE A 133 15.50 -1.89 6.50
CA ILE A 133 16.32 -3.06 6.15
C ILE A 133 16.02 -4.16 7.15
N CYS A 134 15.54 -5.31 6.67
CA CYS A 134 15.44 -6.55 7.45
C CYS A 134 16.81 -7.24 7.41
N PHE A 135 17.51 -7.25 8.54
CA PHE A 135 18.83 -7.83 8.69
C PHE A 135 18.74 -9.13 9.46
N ASN A 136 19.00 -10.28 8.82
CA ASN A 136 18.98 -11.57 9.50
C ASN A 136 20.24 -11.74 10.35
N THR A 137 20.07 -11.76 11.66
CA THR A 137 21.19 -11.80 12.62
C THR A 137 21.88 -13.15 12.67
N VAL A 138 21.15 -14.24 12.44
CA VAL A 138 21.68 -15.61 12.47
C VAL A 138 22.55 -15.89 11.25
N GLU A 139 22.03 -15.60 10.05
CA GLU A 139 22.77 -15.79 8.80
C GLU A 139 23.97 -14.83 8.71
N ALA A 140 23.81 -13.59 9.21
CA ALA A 140 24.90 -12.64 9.30
C ALA A 140 26.06 -13.14 10.15
N GLN A 141 25.74 -13.69 11.35
CA GLN A 141 26.75 -14.27 12.22
C GLN A 141 27.48 -15.44 11.57
N LYS A 142 26.76 -16.35 10.93
CA LYS A 142 27.37 -17.51 10.23
C LYS A 142 28.32 -17.09 9.11
N LYS A 143 28.01 -15.99 8.42
CA LYS A 143 28.78 -15.49 7.27
C LYS A 143 29.79 -14.40 7.64
N GLY A 144 29.85 -13.96 8.89
CA GLY A 144 30.72 -12.86 9.34
C GLY A 144 30.34 -11.50 8.73
N ILE A 145 29.05 -11.28 8.43
CA ILE A 145 28.56 -10.05 7.81
C ILE A 145 28.14 -9.06 8.88
N PRO A 146 28.72 -7.84 8.95
CA PRO A 146 28.35 -6.83 9.93
C PRO A 146 26.95 -6.28 9.65
N LYS A 147 26.27 -5.79 10.72
CA LYS A 147 25.00 -5.07 10.56
C LYS A 147 25.26 -3.71 9.92
N PRO A 148 24.55 -3.34 8.82
CA PRO A 148 24.68 -2.01 8.23
C PRO A 148 24.03 -0.95 9.10
N GLU A 149 24.55 0.28 9.07
CA GLU A 149 23.97 1.43 9.75
C GLU A 149 23.57 2.54 8.76
N THR A 150 24.14 2.50 7.58
CA THR A 150 24.00 3.50 6.52
C THR A 150 23.67 2.83 5.19
N TRP A 151 23.09 3.58 4.26
CA TRP A 151 22.92 3.12 2.88
C TRP A 151 24.27 2.79 2.22
N LYS A 152 25.29 3.61 2.50
CA LYS A 152 26.63 3.40 1.95
C LYS A 152 27.32 2.13 2.45
N ASP A 153 26.94 1.62 3.63
CA ASP A 153 27.46 0.35 4.11
C ASP A 153 27.13 -0.80 3.16
N LEU A 154 25.96 -0.76 2.52
CA LEU A 154 25.51 -1.80 1.59
C LEU A 154 26.35 -1.89 0.31
N LEU A 155 27.22 -0.90 0.05
CA LEU A 155 28.18 -0.92 -1.08
C LEU A 155 29.42 -1.77 -0.78
N LYS A 156 29.65 -2.15 0.49
CA LYS A 156 30.82 -2.93 0.88
C LYS A 156 30.79 -4.34 0.26
N PRO A 157 31.91 -4.86 -0.24
CA PRO A 157 31.97 -6.18 -0.91
C PRO A 157 31.46 -7.35 -0.06
N VAL A 158 31.46 -7.22 1.28
CA VAL A 158 30.98 -8.25 2.20
C VAL A 158 29.50 -8.58 2.02
N TYR A 159 28.73 -7.66 1.42
CA TYR A 159 27.31 -7.86 1.13
C TYR A 159 27.03 -8.44 -0.25
N LYS A 160 28.08 -8.74 -1.07
CA LYS A 160 27.90 -9.22 -2.44
C LYS A 160 27.03 -10.48 -2.50
N GLY A 161 25.91 -10.40 -3.25
CA GLY A 161 24.94 -11.48 -3.40
C GLY A 161 24.10 -11.77 -2.13
N GLN A 162 24.13 -10.89 -1.12
CA GLN A 162 23.41 -11.07 0.13
C GLN A 162 22.23 -10.09 0.30
N ILE A 163 22.01 -9.23 -0.68
CA ILE A 163 20.95 -8.20 -0.64
C ILE A 163 19.86 -8.54 -1.64
N VAL A 164 18.62 -8.46 -1.18
CA VAL A 164 17.40 -8.46 -2.05
C VAL A 164 16.64 -7.20 -1.81
N MET A 165 16.03 -6.64 -2.86
CA MET A 165 15.20 -5.44 -2.78
C MET A 165 14.04 -5.50 -3.78
N PRO A 166 12.97 -4.66 -3.59
CA PRO A 166 11.86 -4.64 -4.53
C PRO A 166 12.25 -3.96 -5.85
N ASN A 167 11.69 -4.45 -6.96
CA ASN A 167 11.76 -3.79 -8.26
C ASN A 167 10.85 -2.54 -8.25
N PRO A 168 11.35 -1.33 -8.56
CA PRO A 168 10.57 -0.09 -8.50
C PRO A 168 9.44 -0.01 -9.55
N ALA A 169 9.53 -0.77 -10.64
CA ALA A 169 8.47 -0.78 -11.66
C ALA A 169 7.21 -1.50 -11.16
N SER A 170 7.36 -2.54 -10.32
CA SER A 170 6.25 -3.30 -9.77
C SER A 170 5.88 -2.89 -8.34
N SER A 171 6.84 -2.49 -7.52
CA SER A 171 6.67 -2.20 -6.10
C SER A 171 6.72 -0.71 -5.78
N GLY A 172 5.74 -0.22 -4.99
CA GLY A 172 5.78 1.13 -4.41
C GLY A 172 6.98 1.32 -3.49
N THR A 173 7.33 0.30 -2.69
CA THR A 173 8.52 0.31 -1.83
C THR A 173 9.80 0.50 -2.65
N GLY A 174 9.98 -0.29 -3.70
CA GLY A 174 11.13 -0.11 -4.59
C GLY A 174 11.16 1.28 -5.24
N PHE A 175 10.00 1.83 -5.59
CA PHE A 175 9.93 3.15 -6.21
C PHE A 175 10.28 4.28 -5.23
N PHE A 176 9.77 4.26 -4.00
CA PHE A 176 10.14 5.28 -3.04
C PHE A 176 11.61 5.17 -2.59
N ASP A 177 12.20 3.96 -2.53
CA ASP A 177 13.62 3.78 -2.25
C ASP A 177 14.47 4.48 -3.32
N VAL A 178 14.17 4.23 -4.60
CA VAL A 178 14.87 4.87 -5.72
C VAL A 178 14.73 6.39 -5.66
N THR A 179 13.51 6.91 -5.48
CA THR A 179 13.28 8.36 -5.40
C THR A 179 13.94 8.99 -4.17
N ALA A 180 14.01 8.28 -3.05
CA ALA A 180 14.73 8.73 -1.87
C ALA A 180 16.24 8.79 -2.08
N TRP A 181 16.85 7.80 -2.72
CA TRP A 181 18.28 7.84 -3.05
C TRP A 181 18.62 8.95 -4.05
N LEU A 182 17.71 9.21 -5.01
CA LEU A 182 17.85 10.36 -5.89
C LEU A 182 17.76 11.70 -5.14
N ALA A 183 16.88 11.78 -4.13
CA ALA A 183 16.78 12.98 -3.28
C ALA A 183 17.99 13.14 -2.34
N LEU A 184 18.47 12.05 -1.72
CA LEU A 184 19.59 12.06 -0.77
C LEU A 184 20.94 12.34 -1.45
N PHE A 185 21.18 11.70 -2.59
CA PHE A 185 22.50 11.71 -3.23
C PHE A 185 22.55 12.52 -4.53
N GLY A 186 21.41 13.01 -4.98
CA GLY A 186 21.26 13.86 -6.17
C GLY A 186 20.85 13.10 -7.43
N ASP A 187 20.01 13.76 -8.21
CA ASP A 187 19.59 13.33 -9.55
C ASP A 187 20.02 14.39 -10.57
N LYS A 188 20.78 13.99 -11.58
CA LYS A 188 21.13 14.80 -12.75
C LYS A 188 20.87 13.97 -14.00
N ASP A 189 19.61 13.82 -14.38
CA ASP A 189 19.19 13.14 -15.61
C ASP A 189 19.92 11.81 -15.87
N GLY A 190 19.89 10.92 -14.87
CA GLY A 190 20.56 9.62 -14.92
C GLY A 190 22.05 9.62 -14.60
N LYS A 191 22.65 10.74 -14.20
CA LYS A 191 24.10 10.85 -13.90
C LYS A 191 24.42 11.35 -12.49
N GLY A 192 23.40 11.61 -11.65
CA GLY A 192 23.59 12.10 -10.29
C GLY A 192 24.11 11.05 -9.32
N GLY A 193 24.46 11.50 -8.11
CA GLY A 193 25.00 10.64 -7.06
C GLY A 193 24.07 9.50 -6.64
N GLY A 194 22.74 9.68 -6.77
CA GLY A 194 21.76 8.62 -6.52
C GLY A 194 21.89 7.44 -7.51
N TRP A 195 22.16 7.73 -8.79
CA TRP A 195 22.42 6.69 -9.79
C TRP A 195 23.75 6.00 -9.55
N VAL A 196 24.80 6.76 -9.20
CA VAL A 196 26.11 6.19 -8.82
C VAL A 196 25.97 5.27 -7.59
N TYR A 197 25.18 5.68 -6.60
CA TYR A 197 24.88 4.83 -5.45
C TYR A 197 24.19 3.51 -5.89
N MET A 198 23.17 3.60 -6.74
CA MET A 198 22.43 2.42 -7.22
C MET A 198 23.28 1.50 -8.09
N ASP A 199 24.21 2.04 -8.90
CA ASP A 199 25.18 1.24 -9.65
C ASP A 199 26.04 0.39 -8.70
N GLY A 200 26.56 1.01 -7.62
CA GLY A 200 27.34 0.29 -6.61
C GLY A 200 26.50 -0.71 -5.81
N LEU A 201 25.27 -0.35 -5.45
CA LEU A 201 24.36 -1.26 -4.75
C LEU A 201 24.00 -2.48 -5.61
N HIS A 202 23.80 -2.28 -6.92
CA HIS A 202 23.47 -3.34 -7.87
C HIS A 202 24.51 -4.46 -7.89
N GLU A 203 25.80 -4.14 -7.72
CA GLU A 203 26.86 -5.15 -7.63
C GLU A 203 26.61 -6.15 -6.51
N ASN A 204 26.03 -5.70 -5.38
CA ASN A 204 25.77 -6.50 -4.19
C ASN A 204 24.36 -7.12 -4.17
N ILE A 205 23.42 -6.64 -5.01
CA ILE A 205 22.09 -7.20 -5.16
C ILE A 205 22.15 -8.61 -5.75
N ALA A 206 21.48 -9.56 -5.09
CA ALA A 206 21.23 -10.89 -5.62
C ALA A 206 20.02 -10.91 -6.56
N GLN A 207 18.93 -10.26 -6.16
CA GLN A 207 17.68 -10.27 -6.90
C GLN A 207 16.81 -9.05 -6.57
N TYR A 208 16.09 -8.56 -7.58
CA TYR A 208 14.98 -7.62 -7.42
C TYR A 208 13.66 -8.35 -7.45
N THR A 209 12.87 -8.20 -6.37
CA THR A 209 11.61 -8.92 -6.19
C THR A 209 10.41 -8.15 -6.71
N HIS A 210 9.32 -8.86 -7.02
CA HIS A 210 8.08 -8.25 -7.50
C HIS A 210 7.38 -7.39 -6.43
N SER A 211 7.30 -7.89 -5.19
CA SER A 211 6.59 -7.20 -4.10
C SER A 211 7.55 -6.55 -3.10
N GLY A 212 7.07 -5.48 -2.43
CA GLY A 212 7.81 -4.77 -1.40
C GLY A 212 8.06 -5.58 -0.12
N SER A 213 7.17 -6.51 0.21
CA SER A 213 7.26 -7.34 1.41
C SER A 213 8.17 -8.57 1.25
N LYS A 214 8.34 -9.06 0.02
CA LYS A 214 9.10 -10.29 -0.26
C LYS A 214 10.55 -10.24 0.23
N PRO A 215 11.33 -9.15 0.04
CA PRO A 215 12.70 -9.09 0.53
C PRO A 215 12.83 -9.32 2.04
N CYS A 216 11.95 -8.70 2.82
CA CYS A 216 11.93 -8.93 4.27
C CYS A 216 11.53 -10.35 4.64
N ASN A 217 10.58 -10.95 3.91
CA ASN A 217 10.17 -12.34 4.13
C ASN A 217 11.34 -13.30 3.83
N MET A 218 12.10 -13.07 2.75
CA MET A 218 13.28 -13.86 2.39
C MET A 218 14.39 -13.72 3.44
N ALA A 219 14.65 -12.50 3.93
CA ALA A 219 15.58 -12.28 5.03
C ALA A 219 15.10 -12.96 6.31
N ALA A 220 13.82 -12.86 6.66
CA ALA A 220 13.23 -13.51 7.83
C ALA A 220 13.34 -15.04 7.78
N ALA A 221 13.23 -15.63 6.59
CA ALA A 221 13.38 -17.07 6.36
C ALA A 221 14.86 -17.54 6.31
N GLY A 222 15.82 -16.60 6.30
CA GLY A 222 17.26 -16.93 6.25
C GLY A 222 17.77 -17.21 4.83
N GLU A 223 17.00 -16.90 3.80
CA GLU A 223 17.44 -17.06 2.41
C GLU A 223 18.54 -16.03 2.05
N PHE A 224 18.42 -14.81 2.59
CA PHE A 224 19.37 -13.72 2.43
C PHE A 224 19.65 -13.02 3.76
N VAL A 225 20.80 -12.37 3.85
CA VAL A 225 21.17 -11.61 5.05
C VAL A 225 20.43 -10.27 5.13
N VAL A 226 20.23 -9.64 3.98
CA VAL A 226 19.67 -8.28 3.89
C VAL A 226 18.46 -8.26 2.95
N GLY A 227 17.31 -7.85 3.47
CA GLY A 227 16.12 -7.54 2.69
C GLY A 227 15.76 -6.05 2.83
N ILE A 228 15.90 -5.27 1.75
CA ILE A 228 15.38 -3.89 1.73
C ILE A 228 13.86 -3.98 1.57
N SER A 229 13.10 -3.41 2.49
CA SER A 229 11.65 -3.55 2.56
C SER A 229 11.04 -2.35 3.31
N PHE A 230 9.97 -2.54 4.07
CA PHE A 230 9.30 -1.49 4.82
C PHE A 230 8.95 -1.94 6.25
N GLU A 231 8.78 -0.96 7.14
CA GLU A 231 8.74 -1.16 8.59
C GLU A 231 7.59 -2.05 9.05
N TYR A 232 6.40 -1.94 8.45
CA TYR A 232 5.26 -2.80 8.82
C TYR A 232 5.60 -4.28 8.64
N ARG A 233 6.12 -4.67 7.45
CA ARG A 233 6.48 -6.06 7.19
C ARG A 233 7.61 -6.54 8.08
N ALA A 234 8.60 -5.71 8.31
CA ALA A 234 9.72 -6.02 9.18
C ALA A 234 9.27 -6.22 10.64
N ASN A 235 8.44 -5.30 11.15
CA ASN A 235 7.90 -5.39 12.50
C ASN A 235 7.00 -6.61 12.68
N ALA A 236 6.13 -6.90 11.70
CA ALA A 236 5.26 -8.08 11.72
C ALA A 236 6.06 -9.40 11.72
N ASN A 237 7.13 -9.49 10.92
CA ASN A 237 7.99 -10.68 10.89
C ASN A 237 8.76 -10.85 12.21
N LYS A 238 9.31 -9.76 12.75
CA LYS A 238 10.01 -9.80 14.05
C LYS A 238 9.07 -10.18 15.20
N ALA A 239 7.85 -9.66 15.21
CA ALA A 239 6.83 -10.01 16.20
C ALA A 239 6.44 -11.50 16.17
N LYS A 240 6.57 -12.15 15.01
CA LYS A 240 6.39 -13.60 14.84
C LYS A 240 7.63 -14.44 15.20
N GLY A 241 8.68 -13.80 15.73
CA GLY A 241 9.90 -14.47 16.16
C GLY A 241 10.97 -14.65 15.07
N ALA A 242 10.86 -13.99 13.93
CA ALA A 242 11.91 -14.05 12.93
C ALA A 242 13.22 -13.44 13.46
N PRO A 243 14.39 -14.07 13.20
CA PRO A 243 15.69 -13.63 13.73
C PRO A 243 16.24 -12.45 12.92
N ILE A 244 15.47 -11.38 12.83
CA ILE A 244 15.84 -10.17 12.09
C ILE A 244 15.93 -8.95 13.00
N ASP A 245 16.87 -8.07 12.70
CA ASP A 245 16.86 -6.70 13.19
C ASP A 245 16.26 -5.77 12.14
N LEU A 246 15.52 -4.75 12.59
CA LEU A 246 15.08 -3.65 11.76
C LEU A 246 16.18 -2.59 11.76
N VAL A 247 16.71 -2.29 10.58
CA VAL A 247 17.73 -1.25 10.42
C VAL A 247 17.14 -0.08 9.66
N PHE A 248 17.29 1.10 10.21
CA PHE A 248 16.85 2.37 9.66
C PHE A 248 18.09 3.20 9.31
N PRO A 249 18.51 3.24 8.03
CA PRO A 249 19.72 3.93 7.61
C PRO A 249 19.81 5.39 8.05
N LYS A 250 21.00 5.81 8.50
CA LYS A 250 21.23 7.12 9.14
C LYS A 250 21.09 8.29 8.18
N GLU A 251 21.32 8.10 6.89
CA GLU A 251 21.22 9.19 5.88
C GLU A 251 19.78 9.63 5.64
N GLY A 252 18.81 8.78 5.93
CA GLY A 252 17.39 9.06 5.75
C GLY A 252 16.64 7.90 5.11
N LEU A 253 15.32 7.93 5.25
CA LEU A 253 14.42 6.86 4.85
C LEU A 253 13.52 7.31 3.71
N GLY A 254 13.43 6.52 2.66
CA GLY A 254 12.39 6.65 1.67
C GLY A 254 11.03 6.30 2.27
N TRP A 255 9.98 6.94 1.79
CA TRP A 255 8.62 6.71 2.26
C TRP A 255 7.59 7.16 1.23
N ASP A 256 6.37 6.65 1.38
CA ASP A 256 5.19 7.15 0.68
C ASP A 256 3.98 7.04 1.61
N LEU A 257 2.82 7.46 1.17
CA LEU A 257 1.54 7.29 1.86
C LEU A 257 0.79 6.11 1.27
N GLU A 258 0.25 5.22 2.08
CA GLU A 258 -0.95 4.50 1.67
C GLU A 258 -2.05 5.55 1.56
N ALA A 259 -2.66 5.68 0.38
CA ALA A 259 -3.59 6.74 0.11
C ALA A 259 -4.89 6.24 -0.51
N PHE A 260 -5.92 7.06 -0.41
CA PHE A 260 -7.28 6.80 -0.87
C PHE A 260 -7.67 7.75 -1.99
N ALA A 261 -8.35 7.23 -3.01
CA ALA A 261 -8.98 8.02 -4.06
C ALA A 261 -10.24 7.34 -4.59
N ILE A 262 -11.21 8.14 -5.04
CA ILE A 262 -12.37 7.66 -5.80
C ILE A 262 -11.99 7.65 -7.28
N HIS A 263 -12.26 6.55 -8.00
CA HIS A 263 -12.01 6.50 -9.44
C HIS A 263 -13.08 7.30 -10.18
N LYS A 264 -12.64 8.17 -11.09
CA LYS A 264 -13.55 9.00 -11.88
C LYS A 264 -14.41 8.13 -12.80
N GLY A 265 -15.71 8.43 -12.84
CA GLY A 265 -16.67 7.69 -13.65
C GLY A 265 -17.28 6.46 -13.00
N THR A 266 -16.95 6.17 -11.71
CA THR A 266 -17.68 5.15 -10.97
C THR A 266 -19.18 5.40 -10.96
N LYS A 267 -19.97 4.36 -11.24
CA LYS A 267 -21.44 4.42 -11.15
C LYS A 267 -21.96 4.30 -9.72
N LYS A 268 -21.06 4.08 -8.76
CA LYS A 268 -21.35 3.85 -7.33
C LYS A 268 -20.81 4.98 -6.45
N LEU A 269 -20.80 6.20 -6.97
CA LEU A 269 -20.18 7.36 -6.34
C LEU A 269 -20.65 7.58 -4.89
N ALA A 270 -21.94 7.42 -4.59
CA ALA A 270 -22.46 7.56 -3.23
C ALA A 270 -21.85 6.54 -2.25
N ALA A 271 -21.70 5.30 -2.66
CA ALA A 271 -21.06 4.26 -1.84
C ALA A 271 -19.54 4.50 -1.71
N ALA A 272 -18.87 4.94 -2.79
CA ALA A 272 -17.46 5.30 -2.77
C ALA A 272 -17.17 6.47 -1.82
N LYS A 273 -18.05 7.48 -1.75
CA LYS A 273 -17.95 8.60 -0.79
C LYS A 273 -18.08 8.12 0.65
N LYS A 274 -19.00 7.20 0.95
CA LYS A 274 -19.12 6.61 2.30
C LYS A 274 -17.84 5.87 2.71
N LEU A 275 -17.19 5.15 1.77
CA LEU A 275 -15.92 4.52 2.06
C LEU A 275 -14.81 5.56 2.28
N ALA A 276 -14.80 6.66 1.51
CA ALA A 276 -13.86 7.78 1.70
C ALA A 276 -14.02 8.43 3.08
N ASP A 277 -15.26 8.68 3.50
CA ASP A 277 -15.56 9.26 4.81
C ASP A 277 -15.09 8.35 5.94
N TRP A 278 -15.32 7.04 5.82
CA TRP A 278 -14.79 6.07 6.78
C TRP A 278 -13.26 6.01 6.73
N ALA A 279 -12.66 5.91 5.55
CA ALA A 279 -11.19 5.80 5.40
C ALA A 279 -10.45 7.01 5.98
N SER A 280 -11.08 8.19 6.01
CA SER A 280 -10.56 9.41 6.65
C SER A 280 -10.90 9.52 8.14
N SER A 281 -11.72 8.62 8.71
CA SER A 281 -12.19 8.72 10.09
C SER A 281 -11.13 8.35 11.12
N LYS A 282 -11.31 8.82 12.36
CA LYS A 282 -10.44 8.42 13.48
C LYS A 282 -10.46 6.91 13.72
N ASP A 283 -11.62 6.26 13.54
CA ASP A 283 -11.74 4.80 13.72
C ASP A 283 -10.88 4.03 12.69
N ALA A 284 -10.85 4.49 11.44
CA ALA A 284 -9.98 3.94 10.42
C ALA A 284 -8.50 4.21 10.75
N MET A 285 -8.15 5.44 11.17
CA MET A 285 -6.77 5.78 11.58
C MET A 285 -6.29 4.93 12.76
N LEU A 286 -7.17 4.59 13.71
CA LEU A 286 -6.85 3.66 14.80
C LEU A 286 -6.54 2.24 14.29
N LEU A 287 -7.16 1.80 13.20
CA LEU A 287 -6.82 0.53 12.57
C LEU A 287 -5.48 0.61 11.83
N TYR A 288 -5.22 1.68 11.09
CA TYR A 288 -3.94 1.91 10.41
C TYR A 288 -2.79 2.00 11.43
N GLY A 289 -2.98 2.74 12.51
CA GLY A 289 -2.00 2.92 13.59
C GLY A 289 -1.64 1.63 14.37
N LYS A 290 -2.35 0.52 14.16
CA LYS A 290 -1.91 -0.80 14.64
C LYS A 290 -0.73 -1.36 13.84
N ASN A 291 -0.60 -0.92 12.61
CA ASN A 291 0.37 -1.42 11.64
C ASN A 291 1.49 -0.41 11.37
N PHE A 292 1.18 0.89 11.39
CA PHE A 292 2.07 1.98 10.99
C PHE A 292 2.32 2.96 12.15
N ALA A 293 3.56 3.44 12.24
CA ALA A 293 3.96 4.37 13.30
C ALA A 293 3.37 5.78 13.11
N ILE A 294 3.01 6.13 11.87
CA ILE A 294 2.48 7.45 11.49
C ILE A 294 1.18 7.24 10.71
N THR A 295 0.10 7.86 11.17
CA THR A 295 -1.17 7.96 10.46
C THR A 295 -1.36 9.36 9.90
N ALA A 296 -2.20 9.49 8.86
CA ALA A 296 -2.44 10.79 8.23
C ALA A 296 -3.10 11.82 9.15
N GLN A 297 -3.79 11.37 10.23
CA GLN A 297 -4.19 12.21 11.35
C GLN A 297 -3.12 12.12 12.45
N PRO A 298 -2.53 13.24 12.89
CA PRO A 298 -1.46 13.23 13.89
C PRO A 298 -1.97 12.76 15.26
N GLY A 299 -1.11 12.08 16.02
CA GLY A 299 -1.40 11.68 17.41
C GLY A 299 -2.41 10.55 17.55
N VAL A 300 -2.80 9.86 16.48
CA VAL A 300 -3.72 8.71 16.54
C VAL A 300 -2.96 7.38 16.62
N ALA A 301 -1.85 7.24 15.90
CA ALA A 301 -1.02 6.05 15.99
C ALA A 301 -0.32 5.95 17.35
N SER A 302 -0.19 4.72 17.86
CA SER A 302 0.64 4.44 19.01
C SER A 302 2.06 4.07 18.58
N PRO A 303 3.09 4.33 19.42
CA PRO A 303 4.44 3.86 19.11
C PRO A 303 4.47 2.35 18.85
N LEU A 304 5.12 1.96 17.75
CA LEU A 304 5.31 0.55 17.42
C LEU A 304 6.60 0.00 18.03
N ALA A 305 6.54 -1.25 18.49
CA ALA A 305 7.74 -1.97 18.89
C ALA A 305 8.74 -2.01 17.71
N ASN A 306 10.02 -1.93 18.00
CA ASN A 306 11.12 -1.98 17.03
C ASN A 306 11.20 -0.82 16.02
N VAL A 307 10.32 0.19 16.10
CA VAL A 307 10.42 1.42 15.32
C VAL A 307 11.03 2.50 16.23
N PRO A 308 12.09 3.22 15.80
CA PRO A 308 12.75 4.21 16.63
C PRO A 308 11.84 5.42 16.89
N LYS A 309 11.99 6.06 18.04
CA LYS A 309 11.18 7.22 18.43
C LYS A 309 11.35 8.43 17.51
N ASP A 310 12.51 8.53 16.87
CA ASP A 310 12.86 9.58 15.90
C ASP A 310 12.58 9.18 14.44
N TYR A 311 11.73 8.15 14.22
CA TYR A 311 11.42 7.62 12.90
C TYR A 311 10.93 8.69 11.93
N GLU A 312 9.97 9.52 12.35
CA GLU A 312 9.43 10.60 11.52
C GLU A 312 10.51 11.61 11.11
N ALA A 313 11.43 11.94 12.02
CA ALA A 313 12.53 12.86 11.74
C ALA A 313 13.57 12.30 10.76
N ARG A 314 13.57 10.98 10.53
CA ARG A 314 14.45 10.31 9.56
C ARG A 314 13.87 10.24 8.15
N LEU A 315 12.60 10.58 7.97
CA LEU A 315 11.96 10.54 6.66
C LEU A 315 12.54 11.61 5.75
N VAL A 316 12.97 11.20 4.55
CA VAL A 316 13.50 12.13 3.53
C VAL A 316 12.37 13.05 3.07
N LYS A 317 12.69 14.31 2.77
CA LYS A 317 11.70 15.20 2.17
C LYS A 317 11.34 14.68 0.77
N MET A 318 10.15 14.09 0.65
CA MET A 318 9.62 13.57 -0.61
C MET A 318 8.70 14.58 -1.29
N ASP A 319 8.69 14.58 -2.61
CA ASP A 319 7.74 15.33 -3.44
C ASP A 319 7.00 14.34 -4.35
N PHE A 320 5.77 14.01 -3.98
CA PHE A 320 4.94 13.05 -4.73
C PHE A 320 4.57 13.57 -6.13
N GLY A 321 4.45 14.90 -6.30
CA GLY A 321 4.22 15.52 -7.59
C GLY A 321 5.41 15.33 -8.53
N TRP A 322 6.63 15.61 -8.03
CA TRP A 322 7.87 15.37 -8.76
C TRP A 322 8.05 13.87 -9.06
N ALA A 323 7.81 13.01 -8.09
CA ALA A 323 7.89 11.56 -8.27
C ALA A 323 6.93 11.07 -9.37
N ALA A 324 5.68 11.56 -9.37
CA ALA A 324 4.70 11.26 -10.40
C ALA A 324 5.12 11.76 -11.79
N GLU A 325 5.66 12.97 -11.87
CA GLU A 325 6.12 13.59 -13.13
C GLU A 325 7.31 12.87 -13.74
N ASN A 326 8.24 12.43 -12.90
CA ASN A 326 9.48 11.79 -13.34
C ASN A 326 9.40 10.25 -13.35
N ARG A 327 8.25 9.65 -13.00
CA ARG A 327 8.11 8.21 -12.85
C ARG A 327 8.57 7.43 -14.08
N GLU A 328 8.10 7.81 -15.26
CA GLU A 328 8.43 7.13 -16.51
C GLU A 328 9.92 7.18 -16.79
N ARG A 329 10.54 8.36 -16.68
CA ARG A 329 11.98 8.55 -16.86
C ARG A 329 12.80 7.71 -15.88
N ILE A 330 12.44 7.76 -14.60
CA ILE A 330 13.15 7.03 -13.53
C ILE A 330 13.05 5.52 -13.78
N LEU A 331 11.86 5.01 -14.08
CA LEU A 331 11.67 3.58 -14.30
C LEU A 331 12.37 3.10 -15.57
N ALA A 332 12.35 3.88 -16.66
CA ALA A 332 13.05 3.55 -17.89
C ALA A 332 14.58 3.43 -17.66
N GLU A 333 15.16 4.42 -16.98
CA GLU A 333 16.60 4.42 -16.65
C GLU A 333 16.96 3.26 -15.71
N TRP A 334 16.14 3.03 -14.67
CA TRP A 334 16.34 1.94 -13.73
C TRP A 334 16.29 0.56 -14.43
N MET A 335 15.29 0.37 -15.28
CA MET A 335 15.12 -0.89 -16.01
C MET A 335 16.27 -1.13 -16.99
N ALA A 336 16.74 -0.09 -17.68
CA ALA A 336 17.88 -0.19 -18.59
C ALA A 336 19.16 -0.66 -17.87
N ARG A 337 19.37 -0.21 -16.62
CA ARG A 337 20.57 -0.55 -15.84
C ARG A 337 20.48 -1.87 -15.09
N TYR A 338 19.33 -2.16 -14.45
CA TYR A 338 19.31 -3.14 -13.36
C TYR A 338 18.33 -4.30 -13.57
N ASN A 339 17.47 -4.27 -14.58
CA ASN A 339 16.39 -5.25 -14.75
C ASN A 339 16.88 -6.70 -14.94
N ALA A 340 18.14 -6.90 -15.30
CA ALA A 340 18.70 -8.24 -15.51
C ALA A 340 18.65 -9.16 -14.28
N LYS A 341 18.64 -8.58 -13.06
CA LYS A 341 18.51 -9.31 -11.80
C LYS A 341 17.08 -9.38 -11.27
N SER A 342 16.08 -8.91 -12.02
CA SER A 342 14.67 -9.00 -11.62
C SER A 342 14.17 -10.44 -11.67
N GLU A 343 13.34 -10.82 -10.68
CA GLU A 343 12.68 -12.14 -10.70
C GLU A 343 11.80 -12.27 -11.94
N LYS A 344 11.77 -13.46 -12.51
CA LYS A 344 10.87 -13.77 -13.61
C LYS A 344 9.44 -13.88 -13.10
N ARG A 345 8.49 -13.32 -13.85
CA ARG A 345 7.05 -13.45 -13.59
C ARG A 345 6.53 -14.80 -14.03
#